data_6cf975667dcbf4dbaf5a7a246488a996
#
_entry.id   6cf975667dcbf4dbaf5a7a246488a996
#
_cell.length_a   1.000
_cell.length_b   1.000
_cell.length_c   1.000
_cell.angle_alpha   90.00
_cell.angle_beta   90.00
_cell.angle_gamma   90.00
#
_symmetry.space_group_name_H-M   'P 1'
#
loop_
_entity.id
_entity.type
_entity.pdbx_description
1 polymer ?
#
loop_
_entity_poly.entity_id
_entity_poly.type
_entity_poly.pdbx_seq_one_letter_code
_entity_poly.pdbx_strand_id
1 'polypeptide(L)'
;MEKILLDEKYEQLLFQIPLLRDLPHNIKQSLLEKLEYSVYSIDKKDIVARQGTPCKKLYILLEGKLRVDIIDGLGNKVMVEYIVAPRAFATPHLFGSNTTLPATFTAIED
;
A
#
# COMPACT_ATOMS: atom_id res chain seq x y z
N MET A 1 6.98 12.16 2.15
CA MET A 1 6.85 11.29 0.95
C MET A 1 7.03 12.11 -0.31
N GLU A 2 7.75 11.60 -1.26
CA GLU A 2 8.04 12.28 -2.51
C GLU A 2 7.53 11.44 -3.68
N LYS A 3 6.83 12.08 -4.63
CA LYS A 3 6.31 11.41 -5.81
C LYS A 3 7.44 11.10 -6.78
N ILE A 4 7.51 9.85 -7.24
CA ILE A 4 8.53 9.38 -8.17
C ILE A 4 7.90 8.67 -9.36
N LEU A 5 8.71 8.36 -10.38
CA LEU A 5 8.25 7.62 -11.54
C LEU A 5 8.36 6.11 -11.31
N LEU A 6 7.43 5.37 -11.90
CA LEU A 6 7.48 3.91 -11.90
C LEU A 6 8.48 3.46 -12.97
N ASP A 7 9.64 2.95 -12.54
CA ASP A 7 10.65 2.43 -13.45
C ASP A 7 10.54 0.90 -13.60
N GLU A 8 11.39 0.31 -14.42
CA GLU A 8 11.38 -1.12 -14.70
C GLU A 8 11.57 -1.97 -13.44
N LYS A 9 12.44 -1.54 -12.53
CA LYS A 9 12.67 -2.24 -11.27
C LYS A 9 11.38 -2.34 -10.45
N TYR A 10 10.66 -1.23 -10.34
CA TYR A 10 9.43 -1.18 -9.55
C TYR A 10 8.28 -1.88 -10.24
N GLU A 11 8.24 -1.89 -11.58
CA GLU A 11 7.28 -2.69 -12.33
C GLU A 11 7.46 -4.17 -12.03
N GLN A 12 8.69 -4.64 -11.98
CA GLN A 12 8.99 -6.05 -11.67
C GLN A 12 8.52 -6.39 -10.26
N LEU A 13 8.76 -5.52 -9.29
CA LEU A 13 8.30 -5.72 -7.92
C LEU A 13 6.77 -5.73 -7.83
N LEU A 14 6.11 -4.83 -8.56
CA LEU A 14 4.67 -4.76 -8.61
C LEU A 14 4.05 -6.08 -9.06
N PHE A 15 4.61 -6.69 -10.09
CA PHE A 15 4.08 -7.94 -10.65
C PHE A 15 4.55 -9.20 -9.91
N GLN A 16 5.27 -9.06 -8.80
CA GLN A 16 5.54 -10.18 -7.89
C GLN A 16 4.41 -10.39 -6.88
N ILE A 17 3.49 -9.44 -6.76
CA ILE A 17 2.36 -9.53 -5.84
C ILE A 17 1.40 -10.62 -6.33
N PRO A 18 0.96 -11.55 -5.46
CA PRO A 18 0.10 -12.67 -5.89
C PRO A 18 -1.14 -12.26 -6.68
N LEU A 19 -1.73 -11.10 -6.35
CA LEU A 19 -2.89 -10.58 -7.05
C LEU A 19 -2.62 -10.31 -8.54
N LEU A 20 -1.39 -9.94 -8.88
CA LEU A 20 -1.00 -9.49 -10.23
C LEU A 20 -0.03 -10.45 -10.93
N ARG A 21 0.65 -11.29 -10.17
CA ARG A 21 1.75 -12.13 -10.67
C ARG A 21 1.36 -13.04 -11.83
N ASP A 22 0.18 -13.62 -11.75
CA ASP A 22 -0.26 -14.66 -12.70
C ASP A 22 -1.01 -14.12 -13.91
N LEU A 23 -1.09 -12.78 -14.04
CA LEU A 23 -1.72 -12.16 -15.20
C LEU A 23 -0.86 -12.34 -16.46
N PRO A 24 -1.47 -12.56 -17.65
CA PRO A 24 -0.73 -12.57 -18.91
C PRO A 24 0.00 -11.24 -19.14
N HIS A 25 1.12 -11.29 -19.83
CA HIS A 25 1.95 -10.10 -20.07
C HIS A 25 1.17 -8.95 -20.71
N ASN A 26 0.34 -9.25 -21.71
CA ASN A 26 -0.47 -8.22 -22.37
C ASN A 26 -1.48 -7.55 -21.43
N ILE A 27 -2.01 -8.29 -20.47
CA ILE A 27 -2.92 -7.75 -19.46
C ILE A 27 -2.16 -6.85 -18.51
N LYS A 28 -0.94 -7.25 -18.08
CA LYS A 28 -0.10 -6.42 -17.22
C LYS A 28 0.21 -5.09 -17.88
N GLN A 29 0.59 -5.07 -19.15
CA GLN A 29 0.87 -3.85 -19.88
C GLN A 29 -0.37 -2.96 -20.01
N SER A 30 -1.51 -3.57 -20.30
CA SER A 30 -2.78 -2.86 -20.40
C SER A 30 -3.16 -2.18 -19.08
N LEU A 31 -2.93 -2.86 -17.95
CA LEU A 31 -3.19 -2.27 -16.63
C LEU A 31 -2.34 -1.04 -16.38
N LEU A 32 -1.05 -1.11 -16.69
CA LEU A 32 -0.14 0.04 -16.49
C LEU A 32 -0.54 1.24 -17.34
N GLU A 33 -1.07 1.00 -18.53
CA GLU A 33 -1.48 2.08 -19.44
C GLU A 33 -2.81 2.71 -19.04
N LYS A 34 -3.73 1.93 -18.48
CA LYS A 34 -5.12 2.37 -18.24
C LYS A 34 -5.41 2.82 -16.83
N LEU A 35 -4.66 2.36 -15.84
CA LEU A 35 -4.89 2.71 -14.44
C LEU A 35 -4.23 4.05 -14.10
N GLU A 36 -4.95 4.86 -13.35
CA GLU A 36 -4.36 6.03 -12.70
C GLU A 36 -3.63 5.55 -11.45
N TYR A 37 -2.34 5.86 -11.38
CA TYR A 37 -1.55 5.51 -10.21
C TYR A 37 -0.52 6.59 -9.91
N SER A 38 -0.03 6.60 -8.69
CA SER A 38 1.08 7.45 -8.26
C SER A 38 2.04 6.61 -7.45
N VAL A 39 3.33 6.85 -7.65
CA VAL A 39 4.39 6.15 -6.92
C VAL A 39 5.10 7.16 -6.03
N TYR A 40 5.30 6.80 -4.77
CA TYR A 40 5.95 7.67 -3.80
C TYR A 40 7.12 6.96 -3.14
N SER A 41 8.20 7.70 -2.92
CA SER A 41 9.24 7.26 -2.00
C SER A 41 8.81 7.62 -0.58
N ILE A 42 9.16 6.77 0.38
CA ILE A 42 8.83 7.00 1.78
C ILE A 42 10.11 6.91 2.62
N ASP A 43 10.18 7.76 3.64
CA ASP A 43 11.28 7.75 4.59
C ASP A 43 10.81 7.14 5.90
N LYS A 44 11.76 6.65 6.69
CA LYS A 44 11.47 6.14 8.02
C LYS A 44 10.64 7.16 8.81
N LYS A 45 9.59 6.68 9.46
CA LYS A 45 8.61 7.45 10.25
C LYS A 45 7.53 8.17 9.43
N ASP A 46 7.60 8.14 8.10
CA ASP A 46 6.50 8.66 7.29
C ASP A 46 5.22 7.86 7.55
N ILE A 47 4.12 8.57 7.70
CA ILE A 47 2.80 7.94 7.81
C ILE A 47 2.23 7.84 6.41
N VAL A 48 2.08 6.60 5.93
CA VAL A 48 1.59 6.34 4.58
C VAL A 48 0.07 6.50 4.52
N ALA A 49 -0.63 6.03 5.54
CA ALA A 49 -2.08 6.12 5.62
C ALA A 49 -2.50 6.12 7.08
N ARG A 50 -3.54 6.89 7.41
CA ARG A 50 -4.02 7.06 8.79
C ARG A 50 -5.33 6.36 9.01
N GLN A 51 -5.49 5.77 10.19
CA GLN A 51 -6.76 5.19 10.63
C GLN A 51 -7.87 6.23 10.54
N GLY A 52 -9.04 5.81 10.05
CA GLY A 52 -10.21 6.67 9.93
C GLY A 52 -10.27 7.53 8.68
N THR A 53 -9.19 7.59 7.90
CA THR A 53 -9.18 8.31 6.62
C THR A 53 -9.97 7.51 5.58
N PRO A 54 -10.73 8.19 4.68
CA PRO A 54 -11.40 7.47 3.60
C PRO A 54 -10.43 6.66 2.76
N CYS A 55 -10.75 5.41 2.49
CA CYS A 55 -9.92 4.51 1.68
C CYS A 55 -10.51 4.42 0.27
N LYS A 56 -9.96 5.19 -0.65
CA LYS A 56 -10.40 5.23 -2.05
C LYS A 56 -9.37 4.67 -3.02
N LYS A 57 -8.28 4.13 -2.50
CA LYS A 57 -7.14 3.68 -3.30
C LYS A 57 -6.69 2.30 -2.86
N LEU A 58 -6.14 1.56 -3.81
CA LEU A 58 -5.40 0.34 -3.49
C LEU A 58 -3.95 0.76 -3.19
N TYR A 59 -3.45 0.33 -2.04
CA TYR A 59 -2.08 0.60 -1.62
C TYR A 59 -1.21 -0.62 -1.86
N ILE A 60 -0.05 -0.40 -2.43
CA ILE A 60 0.94 -1.44 -2.69
C ILE A 60 2.30 -0.98 -2.18
N LEU A 61 2.91 -1.77 -1.31
CA LEU A 61 4.26 -1.53 -0.84
C LEU A 61 5.23 -2.30 -1.74
N LEU A 62 6.06 -1.57 -2.48
CA LEU A 62 7.02 -2.16 -3.42
C LEU A 62 8.36 -2.48 -2.77
N GLU A 63 8.82 -1.60 -1.86
CA GLU A 63 10.06 -1.79 -1.10
C GLU A 63 9.86 -1.30 0.32
N GLY A 64 10.60 -1.87 1.26
CA GLY A 64 10.60 -1.45 2.65
C GLY A 64 9.67 -2.24 3.53
N LYS A 65 9.33 -1.64 4.65
CA LYS A 65 8.52 -2.28 5.68
C LYS A 65 7.65 -1.26 6.39
N LEU A 66 6.40 -1.62 6.63
CA LEU A 66 5.44 -0.79 7.35
C LEU A 66 5.06 -1.43 8.67
N ARG A 67 4.81 -0.60 9.68
CA ARG A 67 4.19 -0.99 10.94
C ARG A 67 2.71 -0.61 10.87
N VAL A 68 1.87 -1.54 11.30
CA VAL A 68 0.41 -1.34 11.33
C VAL A 68 -0.04 -1.19 12.77
N ASP A 69 -0.65 -0.05 13.10
CA ASP A 69 -1.14 0.26 14.43
C ASP A 69 -2.62 0.61 14.40
N ILE A 70 -3.35 0.20 15.42
CA ILE A 70 -4.74 0.57 15.63
C ILE A 70 -4.81 1.40 16.92
N ILE A 71 -5.58 2.49 16.87
CA ILE A 71 -5.86 3.31 18.05
C ILE A 71 -7.25 2.88 18.54
N ASP A 72 -7.34 2.40 19.78
CA ASP A 72 -8.60 1.95 20.37
C ASP A 72 -9.45 3.14 20.86
N GLY A 73 -10.65 2.86 21.37
CA GLY A 73 -11.58 3.87 21.85
C GLY A 73 -11.08 4.68 23.05
N LEU A 74 -10.01 4.25 23.70
CA LEU A 74 -9.40 4.93 24.83
C LEU A 74 -8.16 5.72 24.41
N GLY A 75 -7.83 5.71 23.13
CA GLY A 75 -6.64 6.40 22.61
C GLY A 75 -5.35 5.60 22.70
N ASN A 76 -5.41 4.34 23.12
CA ASN A 76 -4.22 3.49 23.19
C ASN A 76 -3.83 2.98 21.80
N LYS A 77 -2.54 3.06 21.50
CA LYS A 77 -1.98 2.58 20.24
C LYS A 77 -1.55 1.12 20.39
N VAL A 78 -2.11 0.26 19.55
CA VAL A 78 -1.82 -1.17 19.59
C VAL A 78 -1.21 -1.59 18.25
N MET A 79 -0.01 -2.17 18.29
CA MET A 79 0.63 -2.70 17.10
C MET A 79 -0.04 -4.02 16.72
N VAL A 80 -0.43 -4.12 15.44
CA VAL A 80 -1.16 -5.28 14.92
C VAL A 80 -0.24 -6.21 14.14
N GLU A 81 0.50 -5.65 13.18
CA GLU A 81 1.39 -6.44 12.33
C GLU A 81 2.42 -5.56 11.65
N TYR A 82 3.36 -6.21 10.96
CA TYR A 82 4.27 -5.57 10.01
C TYR A 82 3.91 -6.01 8.61
N ILE A 83 4.07 -5.09 7.65
CA ILE A 83 3.91 -5.39 6.22
C ILE A 83 5.29 -5.32 5.58
N VAL A 84 5.70 -6.40 4.93
CA VAL A 84 6.99 -6.52 4.25
C VAL A 84 6.76 -6.54 2.74
N ALA A 85 7.47 -5.68 2.03
CA ALA A 85 7.35 -5.57 0.56
C ALA A 85 7.86 -6.83 -0.16
N PRO A 86 7.37 -7.12 -1.38
CA PRO A 86 6.23 -6.45 -2.03
C PRO A 86 4.90 -7.00 -1.56
N ARG A 87 3.96 -6.12 -1.26
CA ARG A 87 2.64 -6.54 -0.76
C ARG A 87 1.60 -5.45 -0.96
N ALA A 88 0.39 -5.84 -1.36
CA ALA A 88 -0.78 -4.96 -1.33
C ALA A 88 -1.34 -4.94 0.09
N PHE A 89 -1.88 -3.80 0.50
CA PHE A 89 -2.48 -3.67 1.82
C PHE A 89 -3.75 -2.81 1.76
N ALA A 90 -4.58 -2.90 2.81
CA ALA A 90 -5.87 -2.20 2.90
C ALA A 90 -6.88 -2.62 1.82
N THR A 91 -6.64 -3.74 1.13
CA THR A 91 -7.50 -4.21 0.03
C THR A 91 -8.93 -4.53 0.43
N PRO A 92 -9.20 -5.16 1.59
CA PRO A 92 -10.58 -5.53 1.96
C PRO A 92 -11.50 -4.33 2.15
N HIS A 93 -10.94 -3.15 2.44
CA HIS A 93 -11.70 -1.95 2.72
C HIS A 93 -12.03 -1.14 1.48
N LEU A 94 -11.38 -1.45 0.35
CA LEU A 94 -11.62 -0.77 -0.90
C LEU A 94 -12.98 -1.14 -1.52
N PHE A 95 -13.42 -2.37 -1.29
CA PHE A 95 -14.63 -2.91 -1.90
C PHE A 95 -15.79 -3.09 -0.91
N GLY A 96 -15.59 -2.73 0.35
CA GLY A 96 -16.61 -2.88 1.38
C GLY A 96 -17.50 -1.66 1.50
N SER A 97 -18.58 -1.79 2.28
CA SER A 97 -19.45 -0.67 2.60
C SER A 97 -18.78 0.35 3.51
N ASN A 98 -17.83 -0.09 4.33
CA ASN A 98 -17.03 0.80 5.17
C ASN A 98 -15.75 1.14 4.40
N THR A 99 -15.63 2.40 3.99
CA THR A 99 -14.53 2.87 3.15
C THR A 99 -13.44 3.59 3.94
N THR A 100 -13.46 3.53 5.27
CA THR A 100 -12.40 4.13 6.08
C THR A 100 -11.31 3.11 6.39
N LEU A 101 -10.07 3.62 6.50
CA LEU A 101 -8.93 2.78 6.85
C LEU A 101 -9.05 2.28 8.30
N PRO A 102 -8.79 0.99 8.53
CA PRO A 102 -8.95 0.41 9.87
C PRO A 102 -7.74 0.63 10.78
N ALA A 103 -6.64 1.11 10.23
CA ALA A 103 -5.36 1.22 10.94
C ALA A 103 -4.49 2.32 10.35
N THR A 104 -3.42 2.65 11.07
CA THR A 104 -2.39 3.57 10.60
C THR A 104 -1.18 2.78 10.14
N PHE A 105 -0.66 3.12 8.96
CA PHE A 105 0.47 2.47 8.32
C PHE A 105 1.66 3.43 8.32
N THR A 106 2.74 3.06 9.01
CA THR A 106 3.91 3.92 9.20
C THR A 106 5.18 3.22 8.69
N ALA A 107 5.98 3.94 7.92
CA ALA A 107 7.25 3.41 7.43
C ALA A 107 8.25 3.26 8.58
N ILE A 108 8.89 2.09 8.68
CA ILE A 108 9.91 1.81 9.69
C ILE A 108 11.28 1.57 9.09
N GLU A 109 11.39 1.58 7.76
CA GLU A 109 12.64 1.52 7.00
C GLU A 109 12.60 2.57 5.91
N ASP A 110 13.76 3.07 5.56
CA ASP A 110 13.90 4.00 4.44
C ASP A 110 13.75 3.29 3.09
#